data_45427885a6c91fee66a63db4808d61f4
#
_entry.id   45427885a6c91fee66a63db4808d61f4
#
_cell.length_a   1.000
_cell.length_b   1.000
_cell.length_c   1.000
_cell.angle_alpha   90.00
_cell.angle_beta   90.00
_cell.angle_gamma   90.00
#
_symmetry.space_group_name_H-M   'P 1'
#
loop_
_entity.id
_entity.type
_entity.pdbx_description
1 polymer ?
#
loop_
_entity_poly.entity_id
_entity_poly.type
_entity_poly.pdbx_seq_one_letter_code
_entity_poly.pdbx_strand_id
1 'polypeptide(L)'
;MKKLILSVFTFLSLVCAPVISSAQDVKIGVLYPLTGPVAQVGKDAVAAVQTALDIINNSHNIPGMPLAKDAGLKGLGGGKISIVVGDHGGKPDVGVGETEKMLNSDKVHAMFGAYYSSVTGAASQVSERAGIPWVNGEFTQLMFEFMNDFNKKNSNKLNTLGIIHEDTLWGSDSGGTQNKMAKDQGYKVIEKISYKAKTTSLSSEVQRLKAKNPDVLLPSSYTADAYLFLNTAKELDYNPKLLVAQNAGYTDPKFIATMGSKAE
;
A
#
# COMPACT_ATOMS: atom_id res chain seq x y z
N MET A 1 57.42 53.85 41.11
CA MET A 1 57.54 52.61 40.28
C MET A 1 56.11 52.12 40.02
N LYS A 2 55.59 52.48 38.84
CA LYS A 2 54.22 52.04 38.42
C LYS A 2 54.37 50.86 37.47
N LYS A 3 53.84 49.70 37.86
CA LYS A 3 53.77 48.50 36.99
C LYS A 3 52.60 48.66 36.07
N LEU A 4 52.91 48.68 34.77
CA LEU A 4 51.94 48.68 33.70
C LEU A 4 51.54 47.19 33.41
N ILE A 5 50.29 46.87 33.72
CA ILE A 5 49.73 45.53 33.35
C ILE A 5 49.13 45.64 31.98
N LEU A 6 49.75 45.01 30.99
CA LEU A 6 49.25 44.89 29.63
C LEU A 6 48.31 43.67 29.53
N SER A 7 47.00 43.93 29.46
CA SER A 7 45.99 42.89 29.30
C SER A 7 45.86 42.57 27.80
N VAL A 8 46.31 41.37 27.40
CA VAL A 8 46.11 40.82 26.06
C VAL A 8 44.75 40.22 25.96
N PHE A 9 43.81 40.91 25.33
CA PHE A 9 42.50 40.36 24.96
C PHE A 9 42.67 39.50 23.71
N THR A 10 42.73 38.17 23.87
CA THR A 10 42.69 37.22 22.76
C THR A 10 41.25 37.12 22.26
N PHE A 11 40.93 37.72 21.14
CA PHE A 11 39.67 37.61 20.45
C PHE A 11 39.63 36.19 19.78
N LEU A 12 38.95 35.24 20.43
CA LEU A 12 38.68 33.94 19.86
C LEU A 12 37.53 34.13 18.85
N SER A 13 37.83 34.39 17.60
CA SER A 13 36.89 34.39 16.50
C SER A 13 36.44 32.95 16.24
N LEU A 14 35.25 32.64 16.77
CA LEU A 14 34.53 31.40 16.44
C LEU A 14 34.16 31.48 14.96
N VAL A 15 35.00 30.87 14.09
CA VAL A 15 34.70 30.70 12.67
C VAL A 15 33.57 29.69 12.61
N CYS A 16 32.33 30.18 12.48
CA CYS A 16 31.16 29.38 12.16
C CYS A 16 31.33 28.96 10.70
N ALA A 17 32.07 27.86 10.47
CA ALA A 17 32.14 27.26 9.16
C ALA A 17 30.71 26.82 8.78
N PRO A 18 30.18 27.20 7.61
CA PRO A 18 28.91 26.68 7.16
C PRO A 18 29.05 25.15 7.09
N VAL A 19 28.23 24.44 7.87
CA VAL A 19 28.08 22.99 7.71
C VAL A 19 27.45 22.81 6.32
N ILE A 20 28.30 22.56 5.32
CA ILE A 20 27.85 22.15 4.00
C ILE A 20 27.22 20.78 4.22
N SER A 21 25.91 20.74 4.42
CA SER A 21 25.15 19.50 4.41
C SER A 21 25.35 18.86 3.03
N SER A 22 26.21 17.87 2.96
CA SER A 22 26.36 17.07 1.76
C SER A 22 25.01 16.44 1.43
N ALA A 23 24.59 16.51 0.17
CA ALA A 23 23.40 15.83 -0.29
C ALA A 23 23.51 14.33 0.05
N GLN A 24 22.52 13.81 0.76
CA GLN A 24 22.49 12.40 1.14
C GLN A 24 21.47 11.68 0.28
N ASP A 25 21.95 10.84 -0.63
CA ASP A 25 21.10 9.99 -1.47
C ASP A 25 20.47 8.87 -0.66
N VAL A 26 19.23 8.51 -1.04
CA VAL A 26 18.47 7.42 -0.45
C VAL A 26 18.31 6.30 -1.47
N LYS A 27 18.58 5.07 -1.05
CA LYS A 27 18.34 3.87 -1.85
C LYS A 27 17.20 3.06 -1.25
N ILE A 28 16.19 2.72 -2.04
CA ILE A 28 15.00 1.97 -1.60
C ILE A 28 14.97 0.61 -2.31
N GLY A 29 14.79 -0.46 -1.56
CA GLY A 29 14.48 -1.78 -2.11
C GLY A 29 13.01 -1.87 -2.47
N VAL A 30 12.70 -2.20 -3.71
CA VAL A 30 11.34 -2.31 -4.26
C VAL A 30 11.11 -3.76 -4.63
N LEU A 31 10.29 -4.46 -3.85
CA LEU A 31 10.06 -5.89 -3.99
C LEU A 31 8.64 -6.16 -4.51
N TYR A 32 8.52 -6.72 -5.73
CA TYR A 32 7.22 -7.02 -6.36
C TYR A 32 7.25 -8.33 -7.14
N PRO A 33 6.08 -8.94 -7.47
CA PRO A 33 6.01 -10.10 -8.37
C PRO A 33 6.16 -9.64 -9.82
N LEU A 34 7.34 -9.73 -10.41
CA LEU A 34 7.60 -9.35 -11.79
C LEU A 34 7.47 -10.53 -12.76
N THR A 35 7.36 -11.74 -12.20
CA THR A 35 7.08 -12.99 -12.91
C THR A 35 5.86 -13.69 -12.30
N GLY A 36 5.30 -14.68 -13.02
CA GLY A 36 4.12 -15.43 -12.57
C GLY A 36 2.79 -14.77 -12.91
N PRO A 37 1.67 -15.28 -12.33
CA PRO A 37 0.30 -14.92 -12.74
C PRO A 37 -0.07 -13.43 -12.59
N VAL A 38 0.55 -12.74 -11.65
CA VAL A 38 0.28 -11.31 -11.37
C VAL A 38 1.46 -10.40 -11.77
N ALA A 39 2.33 -10.87 -12.66
CA ALA A 39 3.52 -10.12 -13.10
C ALA A 39 3.19 -8.72 -13.64
N GLN A 40 2.04 -8.54 -14.28
CA GLN A 40 1.65 -7.23 -14.80
C GLN A 40 1.40 -6.23 -13.68
N VAL A 41 0.74 -6.65 -12.60
CA VAL A 41 0.52 -5.79 -11.41
C VAL A 41 1.85 -5.33 -10.81
N GLY A 42 2.83 -6.24 -10.70
CA GLY A 42 4.16 -5.89 -10.19
C GLY A 42 4.90 -4.91 -11.10
N LYS A 43 4.84 -5.11 -12.41
CA LYS A 43 5.44 -4.20 -13.40
C LYS A 43 4.82 -2.80 -13.36
N ASP A 44 3.49 -2.72 -13.25
CA ASP A 44 2.78 -1.45 -13.16
C ASP A 44 3.12 -0.73 -11.85
N ALA A 45 3.24 -1.47 -10.73
CA ALA A 45 3.67 -0.92 -9.46
C ALA A 45 5.10 -0.34 -9.53
N VAL A 46 6.04 -1.05 -10.15
CA VAL A 46 7.41 -0.55 -10.36
C VAL A 46 7.42 0.68 -11.26
N ALA A 47 6.62 0.71 -12.33
CA ALA A 47 6.49 1.89 -13.20
C ALA A 47 5.92 3.11 -12.45
N ALA A 48 4.94 2.89 -11.55
CA ALA A 48 4.41 3.94 -10.69
C ALA A 48 5.48 4.49 -9.72
N VAL A 49 6.29 3.60 -9.12
CA VAL A 49 7.42 4.01 -8.27
C VAL A 49 8.43 4.82 -9.09
N GLN A 50 8.78 4.40 -10.31
CA GLN A 50 9.70 5.13 -11.19
C GLN A 50 9.17 6.54 -11.54
N THR A 51 7.86 6.66 -11.79
CA THR A 51 7.21 7.96 -12.00
C THR A 51 7.30 8.85 -10.77
N ALA A 52 7.06 8.30 -9.58
CA ALA A 52 7.21 9.04 -8.32
C ALA A 52 8.66 9.49 -8.10
N LEU A 53 9.64 8.65 -8.45
CA LEU A 53 11.07 9.01 -8.39
C LEU A 53 11.43 10.14 -9.34
N ASP A 54 10.89 10.14 -10.55
CA ASP A 54 11.09 11.24 -11.49
C ASP A 54 10.55 12.56 -10.94
N ILE A 55 9.35 12.52 -10.36
CA ILE A 55 8.71 13.69 -9.72
C ILE A 55 9.53 14.22 -8.52
N ILE A 56 10.11 13.32 -7.71
CA ILE A 56 10.91 13.71 -6.53
C ILE A 56 12.31 14.16 -6.91
N ASN A 57 12.95 13.45 -7.82
CA ASN A 57 14.35 13.67 -8.17
C ASN A 57 14.58 14.84 -9.12
N ASN A 58 13.55 15.28 -9.84
CA ASN A 58 13.60 16.35 -10.83
C ASN A 58 12.61 17.46 -10.49
N SER A 59 12.81 18.64 -11.05
CA SER A 59 11.88 19.76 -10.86
C SER A 59 10.76 19.69 -11.90
N HIS A 60 9.50 19.68 -11.42
CA HIS A 60 8.31 19.67 -12.24
C HIS A 60 7.31 20.74 -11.80
N ASN A 61 6.64 21.38 -12.74
CA ASN A 61 5.57 22.34 -12.44
C ASN A 61 4.20 21.63 -12.46
N ILE A 62 3.92 20.86 -11.39
CA ILE A 62 2.64 20.13 -11.25
C ILE A 62 1.77 20.90 -10.26
N PRO A 63 0.59 21.44 -10.70
CA PRO A 63 -0.34 22.14 -9.82
C PRO A 63 -0.79 21.25 -8.65
N GLY A 64 -0.76 21.80 -7.43
CA GLY A 64 -1.20 21.09 -6.21
C GLY A 64 -0.18 20.08 -5.65
N MET A 65 1.00 19.93 -6.26
CA MET A 65 2.05 19.00 -5.81
C MET A 65 3.34 19.77 -5.39
N PRO A 66 3.42 20.27 -4.16
CA PRO A 66 4.56 21.08 -3.69
C PRO A 66 5.90 20.35 -3.79
N LEU A 67 5.93 19.04 -3.58
CA LEU A 67 7.14 18.20 -3.66
C LEU A 67 7.74 18.13 -5.06
N ALA A 68 6.96 18.44 -6.10
CA ALA A 68 7.43 18.40 -7.48
C ALA A 68 8.22 19.67 -7.90
N LYS A 69 8.17 20.74 -7.11
CA LYS A 69 8.80 22.02 -7.48
C LYS A 69 10.33 22.02 -7.46
N ASP A 70 10.89 21.24 -6.53
CA ASP A 70 12.33 21.21 -6.29
C ASP A 70 12.88 19.81 -6.56
N ALA A 71 14.08 19.75 -7.10
CA ALA A 71 14.76 18.47 -7.32
C ALA A 71 15.33 17.90 -6.02
N GLY A 72 15.02 16.62 -5.76
CA GLY A 72 15.56 15.87 -4.63
C GLY A 72 14.92 16.18 -3.28
N LEU A 73 15.44 15.56 -2.25
CA LEU A 73 14.94 15.63 -0.88
C LEU A 73 15.55 16.84 -0.15
N LYS A 74 14.80 17.90 0.02
CA LYS A 74 15.26 19.13 0.72
C LYS A 74 15.82 18.86 2.11
N GLY A 75 15.17 17.99 2.89
CA GLY A 75 15.61 17.62 4.23
C GLY A 75 16.94 16.87 4.27
N LEU A 76 17.41 16.38 3.13
CA LEU A 76 18.67 15.68 2.97
C LEU A 76 19.63 16.45 2.02
N GLY A 77 19.55 17.77 2.03
CA GLY A 77 20.44 18.62 1.22
C GLY A 77 20.26 18.49 -0.30
N GLY A 78 19.10 18.06 -0.77
CA GLY A 78 18.82 17.82 -2.18
C GLY A 78 19.20 16.42 -2.68
N GLY A 79 19.46 15.47 -1.77
CA GLY A 79 19.76 14.09 -2.10
C GLY A 79 18.67 13.43 -2.94
N LYS A 80 19.06 12.53 -3.82
CA LYS A 80 18.16 11.83 -4.74
C LYS A 80 17.75 10.45 -4.21
N ILE A 81 16.62 9.94 -4.69
CA ILE A 81 16.18 8.58 -4.42
C ILE A 81 16.54 7.70 -5.61
N SER A 82 17.14 6.55 -5.32
CA SER A 82 17.35 5.45 -6.27
C SER A 82 16.64 4.19 -5.78
N ILE A 83 16.36 3.24 -6.69
CA ILE A 83 15.74 1.96 -6.34
C ILE A 83 16.56 0.76 -6.76
N VAL A 84 16.45 -0.30 -5.99
CA VAL A 84 16.83 -1.66 -6.35
C VAL A 84 15.56 -2.48 -6.45
N VAL A 85 15.31 -3.08 -7.60
CA VAL A 85 14.08 -3.83 -7.87
C VAL A 85 14.36 -5.33 -7.74
N GLY A 86 13.52 -6.05 -6.98
CA GLY A 86 13.56 -7.50 -6.83
C GLY A 86 12.26 -8.15 -7.27
N ASP A 87 12.38 -9.38 -7.75
CA ASP A 87 11.26 -10.23 -8.16
C ASP A 87 11.13 -11.42 -7.21
N HIS A 88 10.02 -11.52 -6.52
CA HIS A 88 9.75 -12.67 -5.66
C HIS A 88 8.85 -13.74 -6.32
N GLY A 89 8.31 -13.52 -7.52
CA GLY A 89 7.48 -14.48 -8.25
C GLY A 89 6.27 -15.02 -7.47
N GLY A 90 5.82 -14.32 -6.43
CA GLY A 90 4.74 -14.75 -5.53
C GLY A 90 5.17 -15.72 -4.42
N LYS A 91 6.48 -15.91 -4.19
CA LYS A 91 7.03 -16.89 -3.24
C LYS A 91 7.66 -16.20 -2.03
N PRO A 92 7.23 -16.53 -0.79
CA PRO A 92 7.78 -15.92 0.43
C PRO A 92 9.27 -16.16 0.63
N ASP A 93 9.76 -17.36 0.37
CA ASP A 93 11.18 -17.74 0.48
C ASP A 93 12.09 -16.95 -0.48
N VAL A 94 11.63 -16.75 -1.73
CA VAL A 94 12.33 -15.90 -2.70
C VAL A 94 12.31 -14.44 -2.23
N GLY A 95 11.18 -13.96 -1.71
CA GLY A 95 11.07 -12.61 -1.15
C GLY A 95 12.03 -12.37 0.02
N VAL A 96 12.21 -13.35 0.89
CA VAL A 96 13.20 -13.30 1.98
C VAL A 96 14.62 -13.17 1.40
N GLY A 97 15.00 -14.03 0.46
CA GLY A 97 16.34 -14.01 -0.16
C GLY A 97 16.65 -12.70 -0.90
N GLU A 98 15.69 -12.18 -1.67
CA GLU A 98 15.84 -10.87 -2.33
C GLU A 98 15.99 -9.74 -1.30
N THR A 99 15.23 -9.78 -0.20
CA THR A 99 15.36 -8.79 0.88
C THR A 99 16.74 -8.86 1.53
N GLU A 100 17.24 -10.04 1.88
CA GLU A 100 18.59 -10.21 2.43
C GLU A 100 19.67 -9.66 1.50
N LYS A 101 19.55 -9.90 0.21
CA LYS A 101 20.47 -9.36 -0.80
C LYS A 101 20.41 -7.82 -0.84
N MET A 102 19.21 -7.24 -0.88
CA MET A 102 19.02 -5.78 -0.89
C MET A 102 19.60 -5.11 0.35
N LEU A 103 19.45 -5.73 1.53
CA LEU A 103 19.98 -5.20 2.78
C LEU A 103 21.50 -5.36 2.87
N ASN A 104 22.01 -6.55 2.55
CA ASN A 104 23.40 -6.90 2.80
C ASN A 104 24.37 -6.49 1.66
N SER A 105 23.91 -6.61 0.41
CA SER A 105 24.73 -6.30 -0.77
C SER A 105 24.45 -4.92 -1.34
N ASP A 106 23.16 -4.60 -1.55
CA ASP A 106 22.77 -3.35 -2.18
C ASP A 106 22.71 -2.17 -1.21
N LYS A 107 22.69 -2.45 0.12
CA LYS A 107 22.68 -1.45 1.20
C LYS A 107 21.53 -0.45 1.07
N VAL A 108 20.31 -0.95 0.94
CA VAL A 108 19.12 -0.10 0.89
C VAL A 108 18.80 0.49 2.27
N HIS A 109 18.20 1.68 2.29
CA HIS A 109 17.84 2.42 3.50
C HIS A 109 16.39 2.19 3.93
N ALA A 110 15.55 1.69 3.02
CA ALA A 110 14.16 1.31 3.28
C ALA A 110 13.72 0.25 2.28
N MET A 111 12.66 -0.49 2.62
CA MET A 111 12.00 -1.46 1.76
C MET A 111 10.58 -1.00 1.43
N PHE A 112 10.09 -1.35 0.24
CA PHE A 112 8.75 -1.03 -0.26
C PHE A 112 8.15 -2.23 -1.04
N GLY A 113 6.88 -2.53 -0.82
CA GLY A 113 6.17 -3.65 -1.46
C GLY A 113 5.56 -4.57 -0.40
N ALA A 114 5.24 -5.82 -0.66
CA ALA A 114 5.55 -6.65 -1.83
C ALA A 114 4.30 -7.08 -2.65
N TYR A 115 3.15 -6.52 -2.48
CA TYR A 115 1.85 -6.92 -3.02
C TYR A 115 1.24 -8.13 -2.29
N TYR A 116 1.92 -9.29 -2.27
CA TYR A 116 1.44 -10.44 -1.52
C TYR A 116 1.78 -10.33 -0.03
N SER A 117 0.77 -10.32 0.84
CA SER A 117 0.97 -10.22 2.29
C SER A 117 1.75 -11.39 2.88
N SER A 118 1.65 -12.59 2.29
CA SER A 118 2.49 -13.74 2.67
C SER A 118 3.97 -13.50 2.42
N VAL A 119 4.33 -12.78 1.36
CA VAL A 119 5.71 -12.36 1.08
C VAL A 119 6.12 -11.22 2.00
N THR A 120 5.27 -10.19 2.12
CA THR A 120 5.53 -9.06 3.02
C THR A 120 5.74 -9.53 4.45
N GLY A 121 4.86 -10.42 4.96
CA GLY A 121 4.95 -10.94 6.33
C GLY A 121 6.24 -11.71 6.62
N ALA A 122 6.79 -12.44 5.65
CA ALA A 122 8.05 -13.15 5.80
C ALA A 122 9.27 -12.22 5.62
N ALA A 123 9.26 -11.41 4.57
CA ALA A 123 10.38 -10.56 4.18
C ALA A 123 10.57 -9.35 5.10
N SER A 124 9.48 -8.74 5.60
CA SER A 124 9.57 -7.61 6.53
C SER A 124 10.23 -7.97 7.86
N GLN A 125 10.12 -9.21 8.32
CA GLN A 125 10.84 -9.66 9.52
C GLN A 125 12.37 -9.62 9.34
N VAL A 126 12.86 -9.85 8.13
CA VAL A 126 14.30 -9.71 7.81
C VAL A 126 14.72 -8.26 7.90
N SER A 127 13.93 -7.38 7.31
CA SER A 127 14.12 -5.92 7.32
C SER A 127 14.09 -5.36 8.74
N GLU A 128 13.11 -5.80 9.56
CA GLU A 128 12.97 -5.38 10.96
C GLU A 128 14.20 -5.78 11.80
N ARG A 129 14.66 -7.03 11.67
CA ARG A 129 15.90 -7.48 12.37
C ARG A 129 17.14 -6.67 11.99
N ALA A 130 17.17 -6.14 10.77
CA ALA A 130 18.24 -5.27 10.29
C ALA A 130 18.04 -3.79 10.67
N GLY A 131 16.93 -3.43 11.32
CA GLY A 131 16.58 -2.04 11.66
C GLY A 131 16.22 -1.19 10.45
N ILE A 132 15.84 -1.80 9.32
CA ILE A 132 15.49 -1.11 8.07
C ILE A 132 13.96 -1.05 7.96
N PRO A 133 13.35 0.13 7.79
CA PRO A 133 11.91 0.27 7.72
C PRO A 133 11.34 -0.37 6.45
N TRP A 134 10.18 -1.02 6.60
CA TRP A 134 9.38 -1.53 5.50
C TRP A 134 8.08 -0.72 5.37
N VAL A 135 7.87 -0.10 4.21
CA VAL A 135 6.65 0.67 3.93
C VAL A 135 5.67 -0.20 3.14
N ASN A 136 4.48 -0.34 3.67
CA ASN A 136 3.35 -1.00 3.01
C ASN A 136 2.11 -0.12 3.06
N GLY A 137 1.18 -0.30 2.11
CA GLY A 137 -0.04 0.50 2.02
C GLY A 137 -1.14 -0.04 2.96
N GLU A 138 -1.86 0.86 3.64
CA GLU A 138 -3.09 0.56 4.37
C GLU A 138 -4.29 1.16 3.60
N PHE A 139 -5.19 0.29 3.11
CA PHE A 139 -6.32 0.72 2.26
C PHE A 139 -7.66 0.70 3.00
N THR A 140 -7.80 -0.08 4.07
CA THR A 140 -9.06 -0.24 4.78
C THR A 140 -9.57 1.09 5.34
N GLN A 141 -8.68 1.94 5.84
CA GLN A 141 -9.03 3.26 6.35
C GLN A 141 -9.69 4.13 5.26
N LEU A 142 -9.11 4.14 4.05
CA LEU A 142 -9.65 4.92 2.92
C LEU A 142 -11.05 4.48 2.51
N MET A 143 -11.36 3.18 2.60
CA MET A 143 -12.71 2.66 2.35
C MET A 143 -13.72 3.24 3.32
N PHE A 144 -13.36 3.29 4.61
CA PHE A 144 -14.24 3.86 5.65
C PHE A 144 -14.34 5.38 5.57
N GLU A 145 -13.26 6.08 5.24
CA GLU A 145 -13.29 7.52 4.96
C GLU A 145 -14.25 7.85 3.81
N PHE A 146 -14.19 7.07 2.72
CA PHE A 146 -15.13 7.20 1.60
C PHE A 146 -16.58 6.99 2.04
N MET A 147 -16.89 5.90 2.79
CA MET A 147 -18.25 5.63 3.27
C MET A 147 -18.74 6.71 4.24
N ASN A 148 -17.89 7.21 5.12
CA ASN A 148 -18.22 8.30 6.04
C ASN A 148 -18.49 9.60 5.29
N ASP A 149 -17.71 9.91 4.27
CA ASP A 149 -17.91 11.10 3.44
C ASP A 149 -19.18 10.99 2.59
N PHE A 150 -19.45 9.81 2.06
CA PHE A 150 -20.73 9.51 1.42
C PHE A 150 -21.90 9.75 2.38
N ASN A 151 -21.82 9.23 3.61
CA ASN A 151 -22.84 9.41 4.62
C ASN A 151 -23.04 10.88 5.06
N LYS A 152 -21.99 11.70 5.01
CA LYS A 152 -22.13 13.15 5.27
C LYS A 152 -22.90 13.87 4.16
N LYS A 153 -22.67 13.47 2.91
CA LYS A 153 -23.17 14.18 1.72
C LYS A 153 -24.54 13.69 1.23
N ASN A 154 -25.01 12.52 1.67
CA ASN A 154 -26.23 11.90 1.18
C ASN A 154 -27.24 11.67 2.30
N SER A 155 -28.55 11.74 1.97
CA SER A 155 -29.65 11.41 2.89
C SER A 155 -29.77 9.89 3.11
N ASN A 156 -29.55 9.10 2.07
CA ASN A 156 -29.54 7.64 2.16
C ASN A 156 -28.23 7.18 2.81
N LYS A 157 -28.31 6.77 4.07
CA LYS A 157 -27.13 6.36 4.84
C LYS A 157 -26.75 4.92 4.56
N LEU A 158 -25.45 4.69 4.47
CA LEU A 158 -24.86 3.36 4.49
C LEU A 158 -24.70 2.95 5.95
N ASN A 159 -25.42 1.92 6.41
CA ASN A 159 -25.42 1.51 7.82
C ASN A 159 -25.00 0.05 8.02
N THR A 160 -25.33 -0.82 7.05
CA THR A 160 -25.10 -2.25 7.14
C THR A 160 -24.03 -2.71 6.17
N LEU A 161 -23.09 -3.54 6.66
CA LEU A 161 -21.97 -4.05 5.89
C LEU A 161 -22.05 -5.57 5.75
N GLY A 162 -21.74 -6.06 4.55
CA GLY A 162 -21.32 -7.41 4.29
C GLY A 162 -19.81 -7.45 4.07
N ILE A 163 -19.12 -8.38 4.70
CA ILE A 163 -17.68 -8.60 4.51
C ILE A 163 -17.49 -9.98 3.92
N ILE A 164 -16.75 -10.08 2.82
CA ILE A 164 -16.36 -11.36 2.24
C ILE A 164 -14.88 -11.33 1.88
N HIS A 165 -14.13 -12.35 2.31
CA HIS A 165 -12.70 -12.40 2.08
C HIS A 165 -12.20 -13.85 1.90
N GLU A 166 -11.15 -14.01 1.14
CA GLU A 166 -10.44 -15.28 1.05
C GLU A 166 -9.67 -15.59 2.35
N ASP A 167 -9.33 -16.85 2.57
CA ASP A 167 -8.66 -17.34 3.78
C ASP A 167 -7.12 -17.20 3.76
N THR A 168 -6.58 -16.43 2.81
CA THR A 168 -5.16 -16.08 2.81
C THR A 168 -4.81 -15.15 3.98
N LEU A 169 -3.52 -15.00 4.26
CA LEU A 169 -3.05 -14.03 5.25
C LEU A 169 -3.61 -12.63 4.99
N TRP A 170 -3.53 -12.16 3.74
CA TRP A 170 -4.08 -10.86 3.36
C TRP A 170 -5.59 -10.77 3.50
N GLY A 171 -6.34 -11.76 2.98
CA GLY A 171 -7.80 -11.75 3.05
C GLY A 171 -8.30 -11.79 4.49
N SER A 172 -7.68 -12.62 5.33
CA SER A 172 -8.03 -12.74 6.75
C SER A 172 -7.72 -11.46 7.54
N ASP A 173 -6.56 -10.84 7.31
CA ASP A 173 -6.19 -9.57 7.93
C ASP A 173 -7.12 -8.43 7.47
N SER A 174 -7.35 -8.30 6.17
CA SER A 174 -8.27 -7.32 5.59
C SER A 174 -9.68 -7.46 6.17
N GLY A 175 -10.25 -8.67 6.16
CA GLY A 175 -11.58 -8.92 6.71
C GLY A 175 -11.65 -8.73 8.23
N GLY A 176 -10.56 -8.96 8.96
CA GLY A 176 -10.41 -8.65 10.38
C GLY A 176 -10.41 -7.14 10.64
N THR A 177 -9.59 -6.41 9.92
CA THR A 177 -9.46 -4.95 10.02
C THR A 177 -10.77 -4.25 9.62
N GLN A 178 -11.40 -4.66 8.50
CA GLN A 178 -12.71 -4.16 8.10
C GLN A 178 -13.76 -4.35 9.20
N ASN A 179 -13.81 -5.54 9.81
CA ASN A 179 -14.78 -5.82 10.87
C ASN A 179 -14.50 -5.00 12.16
N LYS A 180 -13.24 -4.79 12.49
CA LYS A 180 -12.85 -3.94 13.62
C LYS A 180 -13.24 -2.48 13.35
N MET A 181 -12.84 -1.91 12.21
CA MET A 181 -13.16 -0.54 11.85
C MET A 181 -14.66 -0.29 11.74
N ALA A 182 -15.43 -1.27 11.23
CA ALA A 182 -16.89 -1.19 11.21
C ALA A 182 -17.47 -0.96 12.61
N LYS A 183 -17.02 -1.75 13.60
CA LYS A 183 -17.44 -1.58 14.99
C LYS A 183 -17.03 -0.24 15.57
N ASP A 184 -15.76 0.14 15.38
CA ASP A 184 -15.19 1.39 15.92
C ASP A 184 -15.91 2.63 15.37
N GLN A 185 -16.44 2.54 14.13
CA GLN A 185 -17.10 3.66 13.43
C GLN A 185 -18.63 3.54 13.38
N GLY A 186 -19.21 2.59 14.11
CA GLY A 186 -20.66 2.47 14.31
C GLY A 186 -21.43 1.82 13.15
N TYR A 187 -20.75 1.14 12.21
CA TYR A 187 -21.39 0.34 11.18
C TYR A 187 -21.80 -1.02 11.71
N LYS A 188 -22.94 -1.55 11.22
CA LYS A 188 -23.42 -2.89 11.57
C LYS A 188 -22.98 -3.92 10.54
N VAL A 189 -22.05 -4.80 10.90
CA VAL A 189 -21.71 -5.97 10.08
C VAL A 189 -22.81 -7.01 10.23
N ILE A 190 -23.58 -7.26 9.16
CA ILE A 190 -24.72 -8.19 9.15
C ILE A 190 -24.37 -9.54 8.54
N GLU A 191 -23.27 -9.63 7.82
CA GLU A 191 -22.72 -10.89 7.30
C GLU A 191 -21.19 -10.76 7.19
N LYS A 192 -20.47 -11.77 7.67
CA LYS A 192 -19.03 -11.90 7.48
C LYS A 192 -18.71 -13.31 7.02
N ILE A 193 -18.07 -13.43 5.85
CA ILE A 193 -17.77 -14.70 5.20
C ILE A 193 -16.27 -14.79 4.94
N SER A 194 -15.64 -15.86 5.43
CA SER A 194 -14.34 -16.32 4.97
C SER A 194 -14.54 -17.51 4.05
N TYR A 195 -13.89 -17.53 2.90
CA TYR A 195 -13.93 -18.64 1.96
C TYR A 195 -12.53 -19.10 1.59
N LYS A 196 -12.40 -20.33 1.11
CA LYS A 196 -11.10 -20.89 0.71
C LYS A 196 -10.61 -20.23 -0.57
N ALA A 197 -9.41 -19.64 -0.52
CA ALA A 197 -8.77 -19.03 -1.69
C ALA A 197 -8.62 -20.02 -2.84
N LYS A 198 -8.81 -19.54 -4.06
CA LYS A 198 -8.80 -20.34 -5.30
C LYS A 198 -9.89 -21.43 -5.31
N THR A 199 -11.01 -21.16 -4.66
CA THR A 199 -12.19 -22.03 -4.76
C THR A 199 -12.72 -22.07 -6.18
N THR A 200 -13.48 -23.10 -6.49
CA THR A 200 -14.15 -23.26 -7.81
C THR A 200 -15.60 -22.80 -7.79
N SER A 201 -16.15 -22.46 -6.62
CA SER A 201 -17.52 -21.97 -6.47
C SER A 201 -17.65 -21.04 -5.27
N LEU A 202 -18.46 -20.01 -5.44
CA LEU A 202 -18.88 -19.06 -4.38
C LEU A 202 -20.41 -18.94 -4.30
N SER A 203 -21.13 -19.94 -4.83
CA SER A 203 -22.60 -19.87 -4.91
C SER A 203 -23.27 -19.78 -3.53
N SER A 204 -22.79 -20.50 -2.52
CA SER A 204 -23.34 -20.46 -1.17
C SER A 204 -23.08 -19.11 -0.49
N GLU A 205 -21.88 -18.57 -0.70
CA GLU A 205 -21.47 -17.28 -0.15
C GLU A 205 -22.30 -16.13 -0.74
N VAL A 206 -22.47 -16.13 -2.06
CA VAL A 206 -23.29 -15.14 -2.76
C VAL A 206 -24.76 -15.24 -2.36
N GLN A 207 -25.32 -16.44 -2.22
CA GLN A 207 -26.70 -16.61 -1.74
C GLN A 207 -26.91 -16.06 -0.32
N ARG A 208 -25.94 -16.26 0.57
CA ARG A 208 -25.97 -15.69 1.93
C ARG A 208 -25.94 -14.16 1.89
N LEU A 209 -25.07 -13.58 1.08
CA LEU A 209 -24.99 -12.11 0.90
C LEU A 209 -26.29 -11.56 0.30
N LYS A 210 -26.84 -12.23 -0.73
CA LYS A 210 -28.11 -11.85 -1.35
C LYS A 210 -29.26 -11.86 -0.32
N ALA A 211 -29.33 -12.88 0.51
CA ALA A 211 -30.37 -12.99 1.56
C ALA A 211 -30.24 -11.90 2.64
N LYS A 212 -29.03 -11.49 2.97
CA LYS A 212 -28.77 -10.43 3.97
C LYS A 212 -28.87 -9.02 3.38
N ASN A 213 -28.55 -8.86 2.10
CA ASN A 213 -28.65 -7.61 1.33
C ASN A 213 -28.07 -6.38 2.06
N PRO A 214 -26.78 -6.38 2.41
CA PRO A 214 -26.14 -5.25 3.07
C PRO A 214 -26.17 -3.97 2.21
N ASP A 215 -26.07 -2.81 2.85
CA ASP A 215 -25.97 -1.53 2.12
C ASP A 215 -24.63 -1.42 1.37
N VAL A 216 -23.55 -1.96 1.96
CA VAL A 216 -22.23 -2.02 1.35
C VAL A 216 -21.66 -3.43 1.47
N LEU A 217 -21.10 -3.91 0.38
CA LEU A 217 -20.28 -5.11 0.35
C LEU A 217 -18.80 -4.74 0.30
N LEU A 218 -18.01 -5.31 1.21
CA LEU A 218 -16.56 -5.12 1.33
C LEU A 218 -15.84 -6.42 0.98
N PRO A 219 -15.53 -6.66 -0.31
CA PRO A 219 -14.81 -7.87 -0.71
C PRO A 219 -13.30 -7.68 -0.66
N SER A 220 -12.58 -8.74 -0.23
CA SER A 220 -11.13 -8.85 -0.26
C SER A 220 -10.74 -10.14 -0.95
N SER A 221 -10.49 -10.07 -2.26
CA SER A 221 -10.22 -11.22 -3.13
C SER A 221 -9.09 -10.92 -4.10
N TYR A 222 -8.18 -11.89 -4.33
CA TYR A 222 -7.25 -11.82 -5.45
C TYR A 222 -7.97 -12.03 -6.79
N THR A 223 -7.28 -11.77 -7.89
CA THR A 223 -7.86 -11.62 -9.24
C THR A 223 -8.80 -12.76 -9.65
N ALA A 224 -8.40 -14.03 -9.49
CA ALA A 224 -9.21 -15.17 -9.90
C ALA A 224 -10.53 -15.26 -9.10
N ASP A 225 -10.44 -15.06 -7.79
CA ASP A 225 -11.58 -15.15 -6.88
C ASP A 225 -12.50 -13.92 -7.01
N ALA A 226 -11.95 -12.73 -7.32
CA ALA A 226 -12.74 -11.53 -7.63
C ALA A 226 -13.61 -11.74 -8.88
N TYR A 227 -13.02 -12.31 -9.93
CA TYR A 227 -13.77 -12.67 -11.14
C TYR A 227 -14.82 -13.74 -10.88
N LEU A 228 -14.48 -14.79 -10.13
CA LEU A 228 -15.42 -15.82 -9.74
C LEU A 228 -16.60 -15.23 -8.96
N PHE A 229 -16.33 -14.38 -7.96
CA PHE A 229 -17.36 -13.74 -7.16
C PHE A 229 -18.35 -12.94 -8.04
N LEU A 230 -17.87 -12.05 -8.89
CA LEU A 230 -18.72 -11.21 -9.71
C LEU A 230 -19.50 -12.02 -10.78
N ASN A 231 -18.90 -13.06 -11.37
CA ASN A 231 -19.61 -13.95 -12.27
C ASN A 231 -20.73 -14.69 -11.53
N THR A 232 -20.43 -15.26 -10.36
CA THR A 232 -21.43 -15.97 -9.54
C THR A 232 -22.53 -15.02 -9.07
N ALA A 233 -22.20 -13.78 -8.69
CA ALA A 233 -23.19 -12.78 -8.31
C ALA A 233 -24.14 -12.46 -9.48
N LYS A 234 -23.62 -12.32 -10.69
CA LYS A 234 -24.42 -12.12 -11.91
C LYS A 234 -25.31 -13.33 -12.22
N GLU A 235 -24.77 -14.55 -12.15
CA GLU A 235 -25.52 -15.81 -12.38
C GLU A 235 -26.67 -15.99 -11.40
N LEU A 236 -26.46 -15.57 -10.15
CA LEU A 236 -27.48 -15.66 -9.08
C LEU A 236 -28.35 -14.41 -8.97
N ASP A 237 -28.26 -13.49 -9.92
CA ASP A 237 -29.01 -12.22 -9.90
C ASP A 237 -28.87 -11.50 -8.56
N TYR A 238 -27.63 -11.36 -8.11
CA TYR A 238 -27.25 -10.56 -6.95
C TYR A 238 -26.42 -9.35 -7.38
N ASN A 239 -26.99 -8.17 -7.26
CA ASN A 239 -26.30 -6.91 -7.45
C ASN A 239 -26.22 -6.19 -6.10
N PRO A 240 -25.03 -6.10 -5.45
CA PRO A 240 -24.85 -5.33 -4.23
C PRO A 240 -25.25 -3.86 -4.45
N LYS A 241 -25.92 -3.24 -3.47
CA LYS A 241 -26.28 -1.82 -3.54
C LYS A 241 -25.05 -0.92 -3.73
N LEU A 242 -23.96 -1.25 -3.05
CA LEU A 242 -22.64 -0.63 -3.21
C LEU A 242 -21.58 -1.69 -2.92
N LEU A 243 -20.57 -1.75 -3.78
CA LEU A 243 -19.39 -2.59 -3.61
C LEU A 243 -18.16 -1.69 -3.43
N VAL A 244 -17.48 -1.78 -2.28
CA VAL A 244 -16.24 -1.07 -1.98
C VAL A 244 -15.17 -2.11 -1.75
N ALA A 245 -14.41 -2.40 -2.80
CA ALA A 245 -13.42 -3.47 -2.80
C ALA A 245 -12.10 -3.08 -2.14
N GLN A 246 -11.51 -4.02 -1.43
CA GLN A 246 -10.15 -3.92 -0.90
C GLN A 246 -9.14 -4.21 -2.02
N ASN A 247 -8.92 -3.27 -2.93
CA ASN A 247 -7.97 -3.36 -4.05
C ASN A 247 -7.74 -4.79 -4.64
N ALA A 248 -6.48 -5.23 -4.81
CA ALA A 248 -6.07 -6.55 -5.30
C ALA A 248 -6.74 -6.96 -6.63
N GLY A 249 -7.61 -7.98 -6.64
CA GLY A 249 -8.23 -8.48 -7.85
C GLY A 249 -9.12 -7.46 -8.57
N TYR A 250 -9.68 -6.51 -7.84
CA TYR A 250 -10.55 -5.46 -8.40
C TYR A 250 -9.76 -4.30 -9.03
N THR A 251 -8.46 -4.22 -8.81
CA THR A 251 -7.55 -3.24 -9.42
C THR A 251 -6.64 -3.86 -10.49
N ASP A 252 -6.91 -5.12 -10.90
CA ASP A 252 -6.21 -5.75 -12.01
C ASP A 252 -6.37 -4.89 -13.28
N PRO A 253 -5.28 -4.57 -14.02
CA PRO A 253 -5.35 -3.72 -15.22
C PRO A 253 -6.31 -4.24 -16.30
N LYS A 254 -6.57 -5.55 -16.32
CA LYS A 254 -7.50 -6.19 -17.26
C LYS A 254 -8.92 -6.32 -16.70
N PHE A 255 -9.18 -5.87 -15.47
CA PHE A 255 -10.45 -6.08 -14.78
C PHE A 255 -11.65 -5.61 -15.62
N ILE A 256 -11.65 -4.36 -16.03
CA ILE A 256 -12.73 -3.77 -16.85
C ILE A 256 -12.88 -4.51 -18.18
N ALA A 257 -11.75 -4.77 -18.87
CA ALA A 257 -11.79 -5.48 -20.17
C ALA A 257 -12.30 -6.92 -20.03
N THR A 258 -12.02 -7.60 -18.91
CA THR A 258 -12.45 -8.99 -18.67
C THR A 258 -13.91 -9.07 -18.22
N MET A 259 -14.33 -8.16 -17.35
CA MET A 259 -15.65 -8.18 -16.74
C MET A 259 -16.71 -7.49 -17.62
N GLY A 260 -16.31 -6.50 -18.44
CA GLY A 260 -17.25 -5.72 -19.26
C GLY A 260 -18.36 -5.10 -18.40
N SER A 261 -19.62 -5.22 -18.84
CA SER A 261 -20.79 -4.73 -18.09
C SER A 261 -21.05 -5.42 -16.73
N LYS A 262 -20.30 -6.46 -16.39
CA LYS A 262 -20.37 -7.07 -15.05
C LYS A 262 -19.58 -6.30 -13.99
N ALA A 263 -18.77 -5.33 -14.42
CA ALA A 263 -18.02 -4.44 -13.53
C ALA A 263 -18.80 -3.16 -13.17
N GLU A 264 -19.96 -2.94 -13.79
CA GLU A 264 -20.89 -1.84 -13.55
C GLU A 264 -21.95 -2.28 -12.56
#